data_652447c92a0133c556e785481110c675
#
_entry.id   652447c92a0133c556e785481110c675
#
_cell.length_a   1.000
_cell.length_b   1.000
_cell.length_c   1.000
_cell.angle_alpha   90.00
_cell.angle_beta   90.00
_cell.angle_gamma   90.00
#
_symmetry.space_group_name_H-M   'P 1'
#
loop_
_entity.id
_entity.type
_entity.pdbx_description
1 polymer ?
#
loop_
_entity_poly.entity_id
_entity_poly.type
_entity_poly.pdbx_seq_one_letter_code
_entity_poly.pdbx_strand_id
1 'polypeptide(L)'
;AYGLFLNFYSLNGIFRYLYRLLFGQSKWRLKNKKSFSPDWVSGSFFLIRRKDYLKLGGWDQDFWMYYEDMDICKRAKDLNMQTLFFNDLFCYHYHGKSSRIDFKTKVDSKSEVIKSSKIYINKHFTGLYGRLLLVTVMLSKIIELSILSLFLKEKRYILKKILK
;
A
#
# COMPACT_ATOMS: atom_id res chain seq x y z
N ALA A 1 -3.65 -11.34 1.00
CA ALA A 1 -2.62 -11.81 0.06
C ALA A 1 -2.75 -11.18 -1.33
N TYR A 2 -3.97 -11.05 -1.87
CA TYR A 2 -4.20 -10.48 -3.22
C TYR A 2 -3.71 -9.04 -3.39
N GLY A 3 -3.81 -8.18 -2.38
CA GLY A 3 -3.38 -6.78 -2.47
C GLY A 3 -1.86 -6.59 -2.60
N LEU A 4 -1.06 -7.49 -2.04
CA LEU A 4 0.40 -7.44 -2.12
C LEU A 4 0.94 -7.91 -3.46
N PHE A 5 0.33 -8.94 -4.07
CA PHE A 5 0.65 -9.37 -5.43
C PHE A 5 0.37 -8.27 -6.47
N LEU A 6 -0.58 -7.39 -6.19
CA LEU A 6 -0.98 -6.31 -7.09
C LEU A 6 -0.11 -5.04 -6.99
N ASN A 7 0.92 -5.02 -6.16
CA ASN A 7 1.87 -3.89 -6.05
C ASN A 7 3.04 -3.91 -7.05
N PHE A 8 2.92 -4.63 -8.16
CA PHE A 8 3.80 -4.50 -9.32
C PHE A 8 3.41 -3.25 -10.13
N TYR A 9 3.95 -2.10 -9.81
CA TYR A 9 3.45 -0.79 -10.25
C TYR A 9 3.52 -0.51 -11.76
N SER A 10 4.31 -1.17 -12.56
CA SER A 10 4.33 -1.01 -14.01
C SER A 10 3.79 -2.22 -14.76
N LEU A 11 4.17 -3.40 -14.37
CA LEU A 11 3.55 -4.64 -14.85
C LEU A 11 2.11 -4.77 -14.36
N ASN A 12 1.77 -4.21 -13.19
CA ASN A 12 0.41 -4.13 -12.67
C ASN A 12 -0.56 -3.30 -13.50
N GLY A 13 -0.11 -2.32 -14.25
CA GLY A 13 -0.98 -1.67 -15.23
C GLY A 13 -1.52 -2.70 -16.21
N ILE A 14 -0.65 -3.53 -16.74
CA ILE A 14 -0.98 -4.60 -17.72
C ILE A 14 -1.75 -5.72 -17.02
N PHE A 15 -1.28 -6.23 -15.86
CA PHE A 15 -1.98 -7.27 -15.11
C PHE A 15 -3.35 -6.82 -14.57
N ARG A 16 -3.50 -5.59 -14.10
CA ARG A 16 -4.81 -5.03 -13.73
C ARG A 16 -5.72 -4.85 -14.93
N TYR A 17 -5.19 -4.46 -16.07
CA TYR A 17 -5.95 -4.35 -17.29
C TYR A 17 -6.41 -5.72 -17.77
N LEU A 18 -5.53 -6.74 -17.81
CA LEU A 18 -5.86 -8.12 -18.14
C LEU A 18 -6.82 -8.74 -17.12
N TYR A 19 -6.60 -8.53 -15.83
CA TYR A 19 -7.51 -8.99 -14.77
C TYR A 19 -8.91 -8.36 -14.91
N ARG A 20 -8.98 -7.06 -15.25
CA ARG A 20 -10.26 -6.39 -15.51
C ARG A 20 -10.97 -6.90 -16.76
N LEU A 21 -10.21 -7.23 -17.80
CA LEU A 21 -10.73 -7.85 -19.03
C LEU A 21 -11.31 -9.25 -18.76
N LEU A 22 -10.59 -10.09 -17.98
CA LEU A 22 -10.96 -11.48 -17.74
C LEU A 22 -12.04 -11.65 -16.67
N PHE A 23 -12.01 -10.83 -15.62
CA PHE A 23 -12.86 -11.00 -14.43
C PHE A 23 -13.85 -9.87 -14.17
N GLY A 24 -13.92 -8.90 -15.06
CA GLY A 24 -14.81 -7.75 -14.96
C GLY A 24 -14.46 -6.78 -13.84
N GLN A 25 -15.13 -5.65 -13.80
CA GLN A 25 -14.92 -4.65 -12.75
C GLN A 25 -15.79 -4.94 -11.52
N SER A 26 -15.17 -5.34 -10.42
CA SER A 26 -15.88 -5.49 -9.14
C SER A 26 -16.44 -4.15 -8.59
N LYS A 27 -16.00 -3.02 -9.14
CA LYS A 27 -16.48 -1.67 -8.78
C LYS A 27 -18.01 -1.52 -8.86
N TRP A 28 -18.66 -2.21 -9.78
CA TRP A 28 -20.10 -2.12 -9.93
C TRP A 28 -20.89 -2.70 -8.76
N ARG A 29 -20.41 -3.81 -8.18
CA ARG A 29 -21.05 -4.46 -7.03
C ARG A 29 -20.92 -3.64 -5.74
N LEU A 30 -19.85 -2.85 -5.60
CA LEU A 30 -19.61 -2.05 -4.41
C LEU A 30 -20.33 -0.70 -4.44
N LYS A 31 -20.61 -0.17 -5.64
CA LYS A 31 -21.28 1.13 -5.85
C LYS A 31 -22.70 1.18 -5.30
N ASN A 32 -23.39 0.04 -5.24
CA ASN A 32 -24.77 -0.06 -4.77
C ASN A 32 -24.90 -0.44 -3.27
N LYS A 33 -23.79 -0.63 -2.56
CA LYS A 33 -23.82 -0.89 -1.11
C LYS A 33 -23.55 0.40 -0.34
N LYS A 34 -24.37 0.70 0.67
CA LYS A 34 -24.13 1.84 1.58
C LYS A 34 -22.80 1.69 2.32
N SER A 35 -22.46 0.46 2.70
CA SER A 35 -21.18 0.14 3.33
C SER A 35 -20.68 -1.25 2.94
N PHE A 36 -19.38 -1.48 3.07
CA PHE A 36 -18.76 -2.79 2.90
C PHE A 36 -17.49 -2.87 3.77
N SER A 37 -16.99 -4.09 3.99
CA SER A 37 -15.78 -4.33 4.78
C SER A 37 -14.62 -4.66 3.84
N PRO A 38 -13.73 -3.70 3.53
CA PRO A 38 -12.49 -3.95 2.81
C PRO A 38 -11.42 -4.51 3.76
N ASP A 39 -10.33 -5.06 3.19
CA ASP A 39 -9.18 -5.47 3.98
C ASP A 39 -8.46 -4.29 4.65
N TRP A 40 -8.53 -3.10 4.04
CA TRP A 40 -7.95 -1.87 4.57
C TRP A 40 -8.63 -0.62 3.97
N VAL A 41 -8.49 0.51 4.67
CA VAL A 41 -8.91 1.85 4.22
C VAL A 41 -7.74 2.82 4.33
N SER A 42 -7.75 3.87 3.50
CA SER A 42 -6.67 4.87 3.52
C SER A 42 -6.70 5.71 4.79
N GLY A 43 -5.54 5.97 5.35
CA GLY A 43 -5.35 6.86 6.50
C GLY A 43 -5.67 8.33 6.24
N SER A 44 -5.90 8.74 4.97
CA SER A 44 -6.27 10.12 4.62
C SER A 44 -7.62 10.57 5.17
N PHE A 45 -8.53 9.64 5.42
CA PHE A 45 -9.78 9.86 6.16
C PHE A 45 -10.13 8.59 6.94
N PHE A 46 -9.76 8.57 8.22
CA PHE A 46 -9.81 7.40 9.07
C PHE A 46 -10.44 7.74 10.42
N LEU A 47 -11.48 7.02 10.79
CA LEU A 47 -12.14 7.15 12.09
C LEU A 47 -12.02 5.85 12.86
N ILE A 48 -11.55 5.92 14.10
CA ILE A 48 -11.45 4.79 15.02
C ILE A 48 -11.82 5.23 16.43
N ARG A 49 -12.48 4.36 17.16
CA ARG A 49 -12.77 4.64 18.59
C ARG A 49 -11.47 4.61 19.38
N ARG A 50 -11.28 5.58 20.28
CA ARG A 50 -10.08 5.68 21.12
C ARG A 50 -9.72 4.37 21.82
N LYS A 51 -10.70 3.68 22.39
CA LYS A 51 -10.47 2.39 23.08
C LYS A 51 -9.90 1.32 22.13
N ASP A 52 -10.39 1.26 20.90
CA ASP A 52 -9.95 0.30 19.90
C ASP A 52 -8.54 0.66 19.38
N TYR A 53 -8.29 1.96 19.17
CA TYR A 53 -6.97 2.46 18.82
C TYR A 53 -5.90 2.12 19.86
N LEU A 54 -6.22 2.31 21.14
CA LEU A 54 -5.32 1.95 22.25
C LEU A 54 -5.12 0.44 22.36
N LYS A 55 -6.18 -0.36 22.16
CA LYS A 55 -6.10 -1.82 22.12
C LYS A 55 -5.23 -2.34 21.00
N LEU A 56 -5.21 -1.63 19.86
CA LEU A 56 -4.33 -1.92 18.72
C LEU A 56 -2.88 -1.47 18.94
N GLY A 57 -2.58 -0.70 19.99
CA GLY A 57 -1.27 -0.12 20.22
C GLY A 57 -0.96 1.13 19.38
N GLY A 58 -2.00 1.74 18.76
CA GLY A 58 -1.84 2.95 17.95
C GLY A 58 -1.24 2.70 16.58
N TRP A 59 -0.73 3.76 15.96
CA TRP A 59 0.08 3.69 14.75
C TRP A 59 1.45 3.11 15.07
N ASP A 60 1.89 2.17 14.24
CA ASP A 60 3.23 1.60 14.37
C ASP A 60 4.27 2.59 13.82
N GLN A 61 5.22 2.99 14.67
CA GLN A 61 6.23 3.99 14.35
C GLN A 61 7.34 3.50 13.42
N ASP A 62 7.42 2.20 13.14
CA ASP A 62 8.32 1.66 12.13
C ASP A 62 7.94 2.12 10.71
N PHE A 63 6.67 2.53 10.52
CA PHE A 63 6.20 3.13 9.28
C PHE A 63 6.29 4.66 9.34
N TRP A 64 7.32 5.22 8.71
CA TRP A 64 7.40 6.68 8.61
C TRP A 64 6.34 7.25 7.67
N MET A 65 6.01 6.54 6.58
CA MET A 65 4.97 6.91 5.62
C MET A 65 4.59 5.69 4.78
N TYR A 66 3.29 5.53 4.52
CA TYR A 66 2.69 4.42 3.76
C TYR A 66 2.73 3.07 4.49
N TYR A 67 1.72 2.26 4.27
CA TYR A 67 1.46 0.96 4.88
C TYR A 67 1.06 1.01 6.37
N GLU A 68 1.17 2.14 7.06
CA GLU A 68 0.68 2.31 8.43
C GLU A 68 -0.83 2.07 8.52
N ASP A 69 -1.58 2.51 7.50
CA ASP A 69 -3.02 2.31 7.39
C ASP A 69 -3.38 0.83 7.08
N MET A 70 -2.59 0.17 6.25
CA MET A 70 -2.73 -1.27 6.02
C MET A 70 -2.36 -2.08 7.28
N ASP A 71 -1.34 -1.66 8.01
CA ASP A 71 -0.87 -2.31 9.23
C ASP A 71 -1.93 -2.27 10.33
N ILE A 72 -2.49 -1.09 10.62
CA ILE A 72 -3.51 -0.99 11.67
C ILE A 72 -4.80 -1.75 11.30
N CYS A 73 -5.21 -1.74 10.02
CA CYS A 73 -6.35 -2.52 9.55
C CYS A 73 -6.08 -4.04 9.66
N LYS A 74 -4.84 -4.48 9.38
CA LYS A 74 -4.46 -5.89 9.52
C LYS A 74 -4.47 -6.32 10.98
N ARG A 75 -3.91 -5.52 11.89
CA ARG A 75 -3.96 -5.79 13.34
C ARG A 75 -5.40 -5.80 13.87
N ALA A 76 -6.25 -4.90 13.38
CA ALA A 76 -7.67 -4.90 13.71
C ALA A 76 -8.35 -6.19 13.27
N LYS A 77 -8.09 -6.66 12.06
CA LYS A 77 -8.61 -7.93 11.54
C LYS A 77 -8.15 -9.13 12.37
N ASP A 78 -6.88 -9.14 12.80
CA ASP A 78 -6.33 -10.22 13.64
C ASP A 78 -6.98 -10.27 15.04
N LEU A 79 -7.52 -9.14 15.51
CA LEU A 79 -8.34 -9.05 16.72
C LEU A 79 -9.86 -9.18 16.48
N ASN A 80 -10.26 -9.70 15.30
CA ASN A 80 -11.67 -9.84 14.89
C ASN A 80 -12.45 -8.52 14.86
N MET A 81 -11.77 -7.39 14.67
CA MET A 81 -12.42 -6.10 14.42
C MET A 81 -12.67 -5.92 12.92
N GLN A 82 -13.76 -5.25 12.59
CA GLN A 82 -14.12 -4.97 11.19
C GLN A 82 -13.65 -3.58 10.77
N THR A 83 -13.02 -3.50 9.61
CA THR A 83 -12.82 -2.24 8.88
C THR A 83 -14.05 -2.01 8.02
N LEU A 84 -14.67 -0.82 8.11
CA LEU A 84 -15.87 -0.46 7.34
C LEU A 84 -15.57 0.72 6.43
N PHE A 85 -16.05 0.64 5.21
CA PHE A 85 -16.06 1.74 4.25
C PHE A 85 -17.50 2.15 3.96
N PHE A 86 -17.81 3.44 4.07
CA PHE A 86 -19.13 4.02 3.80
C PHE A 86 -19.10 4.80 2.49
N ASN A 87 -19.95 4.44 1.54
CA ASN A 87 -19.99 5.05 0.21
C ASN A 87 -20.67 6.43 0.17
N ASP A 88 -21.45 6.75 1.17
CA ASP A 88 -22.18 8.02 1.32
C ASP A 88 -21.39 9.08 2.08
N LEU A 89 -20.24 8.70 2.66
CA LEU A 89 -19.33 9.64 3.31
C LEU A 89 -18.16 9.97 2.38
N PHE A 90 -17.86 11.25 2.25
CA PHE A 90 -16.75 11.72 1.42
C PHE A 90 -16.01 12.89 2.06
N CYS A 91 -14.75 13.01 1.73
CA CYS A 91 -13.93 14.17 2.06
C CYS A 91 -13.11 14.60 0.84
N TYR A 92 -12.77 15.89 0.78
CA TYR A 92 -11.85 16.38 -0.23
C TYR A 92 -10.42 16.19 0.24
N HIS A 93 -9.67 15.39 -0.52
CA HIS A 93 -8.26 15.12 -0.25
C HIS A 93 -7.36 15.61 -1.38
N TYR A 94 -6.50 16.58 -1.10
CA TYR A 94 -5.53 17.11 -2.06
C TYR A 94 -4.34 16.17 -2.22
N HIS A 95 -4.53 15.14 -3.04
CA HIS A 95 -3.56 14.06 -3.24
C HIS A 95 -2.19 14.57 -3.70
N GLY A 96 -1.15 14.17 -2.99
CA GLY A 96 0.24 14.46 -3.33
C GLY A 96 0.76 15.84 -2.90
N LYS A 97 -0.01 16.66 -2.21
CA LYS A 97 0.44 17.97 -1.73
C LYS A 97 1.60 17.90 -0.74
N SER A 98 1.69 16.86 0.08
CA SER A 98 2.80 16.63 1.02
C SER A 98 3.96 15.84 0.41
N SER A 99 3.69 14.96 -0.55
CA SER A 99 4.67 13.98 -1.07
C SER A 99 5.26 14.32 -2.44
N ARG A 100 4.83 15.43 -3.07
CA ARG A 100 5.24 15.83 -4.43
C ARG A 100 5.59 17.32 -4.55
N ILE A 101 5.98 17.94 -3.47
CA ILE A 101 6.31 19.39 -3.41
C ILE A 101 7.52 19.67 -4.32
N ASP A 102 8.56 18.87 -4.22
CA ASP A 102 9.80 18.97 -4.98
C ASP A 102 10.32 17.59 -5.40
N PHE A 103 11.38 17.60 -6.19
CA PHE A 103 11.97 16.36 -6.71
C PHE A 103 12.50 15.44 -5.58
N LYS A 104 13.16 15.99 -4.57
CA LYS A 104 13.72 15.24 -3.45
C LYS A 104 12.60 14.57 -2.65
N THR A 105 11.61 15.35 -2.22
CA THR A 105 10.44 14.85 -1.48
C THR A 105 9.71 13.76 -2.25
N LYS A 106 9.57 13.91 -3.56
CA LYS A 106 8.96 12.91 -4.43
C LYS A 106 9.77 11.61 -4.48
N VAL A 107 11.10 11.69 -4.59
CA VAL A 107 12.00 10.52 -4.55
C VAL A 107 11.93 9.86 -3.18
N ASP A 108 11.99 10.64 -2.12
CA ASP A 108 11.94 10.16 -0.74
C ASP A 108 10.63 9.41 -0.47
N SER A 109 9.49 10.03 -0.76
CA SER A 109 8.17 9.42 -0.59
C SER A 109 8.02 8.11 -1.37
N LYS A 110 8.49 8.05 -2.62
CA LYS A 110 8.42 6.82 -3.42
C LYS A 110 9.37 5.73 -2.92
N SER A 111 10.51 6.11 -2.36
CA SER A 111 11.43 5.17 -1.73
C SER A 111 10.82 4.58 -0.47
N GLU A 112 10.09 5.39 0.31
CA GLU A 112 9.41 4.93 1.52
C GLU A 112 8.31 3.90 1.24
N VAL A 113 7.57 4.00 0.12
CA VAL A 113 6.62 2.95 -0.27
C VAL A 113 7.29 1.58 -0.34
N ILE A 114 8.52 1.51 -0.85
CA ILE A 114 9.26 0.25 -0.99
C ILE A 114 9.77 -0.23 0.37
N LYS A 115 10.31 0.66 1.19
CA LYS A 115 10.79 0.33 2.55
C LYS A 115 9.63 -0.11 3.45
N SER A 116 8.53 0.63 3.46
CA SER A 116 7.34 0.31 4.24
C SER A 116 6.72 -1.01 3.79
N SER A 117 6.75 -1.34 2.48
CA SER A 117 6.29 -2.64 2.00
C SER A 117 7.14 -3.80 2.56
N LYS A 118 8.46 -3.61 2.66
CA LYS A 118 9.37 -4.58 3.27
C LYS A 118 9.06 -4.77 4.77
N ILE A 119 8.87 -3.68 5.51
CA ILE A 119 8.49 -3.71 6.94
C ILE A 119 7.17 -4.48 7.10
N TYR A 120 6.16 -4.12 6.31
CA TYR A 120 4.84 -4.75 6.35
C TYR A 120 4.90 -6.25 6.06
N ILE A 121 5.65 -6.67 5.03
CA ILE A 121 5.80 -8.09 4.69
C ILE A 121 6.49 -8.84 5.84
N ASN A 122 7.58 -8.32 6.37
CA ASN A 122 8.31 -8.96 7.46
C ASN A 122 7.47 -9.08 8.74
N LYS A 123 6.63 -8.08 9.01
CA LYS A 123 5.78 -8.05 10.19
C LYS A 123 4.61 -9.04 10.12
N HIS A 124 3.95 -9.12 8.97
CA HIS A 124 2.68 -9.84 8.84
C HIS A 124 2.76 -11.18 8.12
N PHE A 125 3.88 -11.50 7.48
CA PHE A 125 4.05 -12.75 6.74
C PHE A 125 5.33 -13.44 7.19
N THR A 126 5.16 -14.50 7.97
CA THR A 126 6.27 -15.26 8.56
C THR A 126 6.61 -16.52 7.76
N GLY A 127 7.70 -17.19 8.14
CA GLY A 127 8.11 -18.47 7.55
C GLY A 127 8.58 -18.37 6.11
N LEU A 128 8.56 -19.51 5.41
CA LEU A 128 9.03 -19.60 4.03
C LEU A 128 8.20 -18.74 3.08
N TYR A 129 6.88 -18.72 3.27
CA TYR A 129 5.97 -17.89 2.46
C TYR A 129 6.32 -16.40 2.53
N GLY A 130 6.52 -15.86 3.74
CA GLY A 130 6.90 -14.46 3.93
C GLY A 130 8.24 -14.12 3.28
N ARG A 131 9.22 -15.02 3.39
CA ARG A 131 10.53 -14.86 2.72
C ARG A 131 10.41 -14.86 1.21
N LEU A 132 9.69 -15.79 0.63
CA LEU A 132 9.45 -15.85 -0.82
C LEU A 132 8.70 -14.62 -1.32
N LEU A 133 7.66 -14.19 -0.60
CA LEU A 133 6.91 -12.99 -0.91
C LEU A 133 7.81 -11.75 -0.90
N LEU A 134 8.64 -11.61 0.13
CA LEU A 134 9.59 -10.49 0.25
C LEU A 134 10.58 -10.49 -0.92
N VAL A 135 11.22 -11.62 -1.19
CA VAL A 135 12.19 -11.76 -2.29
C VAL A 135 11.53 -11.41 -3.62
N THR A 136 10.36 -11.96 -3.90
CA THR A 136 9.62 -11.71 -5.15
C THR A 136 9.26 -10.22 -5.31
N VAL A 137 8.74 -9.60 -4.25
CA VAL A 137 8.38 -8.16 -4.29
C VAL A 137 9.61 -7.29 -4.46
N MET A 138 10.69 -7.55 -3.72
CA MET A 138 11.92 -6.73 -3.81
C MET A 138 12.62 -6.90 -5.15
N LEU A 139 12.79 -8.13 -5.63
CA LEU A 139 13.40 -8.38 -6.95
C LEU A 139 12.61 -7.70 -8.08
N SER A 140 11.29 -7.83 -8.06
CA SER A 140 10.45 -7.18 -9.09
C SER A 140 10.60 -5.65 -9.06
N LYS A 141 10.71 -5.04 -7.87
CA LYS A 141 10.92 -3.59 -7.75
C LYS A 141 12.32 -3.17 -8.21
N ILE A 142 13.34 -3.94 -7.91
CA ILE A 142 14.70 -3.67 -8.37
C ILE A 142 14.77 -3.77 -9.90
N ILE A 143 14.21 -4.82 -10.50
CA ILE A 143 14.18 -4.99 -11.96
C ILE A 143 13.40 -3.83 -12.61
N GLU A 144 12.20 -3.50 -12.12
CA GLU A 144 11.42 -2.37 -12.61
C GLU A 144 12.21 -1.05 -12.57
N LEU A 145 12.80 -0.76 -11.41
CA LEU A 145 13.57 0.47 -11.22
C LEU A 145 14.86 0.49 -12.05
N SER A 146 15.53 -0.66 -12.22
CA SER A 146 16.72 -0.77 -13.06
C SER A 146 16.41 -0.41 -14.50
N ILE A 147 15.37 -1.02 -15.08
CA ILE A 147 14.94 -0.72 -16.44
C ILE A 147 14.52 0.74 -16.59
N LEU A 148 13.64 1.23 -15.71
CA LEU A 148 13.14 2.60 -15.78
C LEU A 148 14.20 3.66 -15.46
N SER A 149 15.26 3.30 -14.73
CA SER A 149 16.39 4.20 -14.43
C SER A 149 17.20 4.60 -15.65
N LEU A 150 17.15 3.82 -16.72
CA LEU A 150 17.80 4.15 -17.99
C LEU A 150 17.15 5.38 -18.63
N PHE A 151 15.85 5.54 -18.47
CA PHE A 151 15.06 6.60 -19.13
C PHE A 151 14.64 7.73 -18.17
N LEU A 152 14.47 7.43 -16.88
CA LEU A 152 13.88 8.35 -15.91
C LEU A 152 14.84 8.67 -14.76
N LYS A 153 15.30 9.93 -14.69
CA LYS A 153 16.18 10.43 -13.62
C LYS A 153 15.63 10.13 -12.22
N GLU A 154 14.33 10.32 -12.00
CA GLU A 154 13.65 10.03 -10.74
C GLU A 154 13.86 8.58 -10.30
N LYS A 155 13.66 7.62 -11.21
CA LYS A 155 13.79 6.19 -10.93
C LYS A 155 15.22 5.79 -10.58
N ARG A 156 16.20 6.44 -11.21
CA ARG A 156 17.63 6.26 -10.88
C ARG A 156 17.95 6.69 -9.46
N TYR A 157 17.39 7.79 -8.98
CA TYR A 157 17.58 8.24 -7.60
C TYR A 157 16.86 7.33 -6.59
N ILE A 158 15.66 6.86 -6.91
CA ILE A 158 14.94 5.89 -6.07
C ILE A 158 15.75 4.60 -5.95
N LEU A 159 16.23 4.04 -7.07
CA LEU A 159 17.04 2.82 -7.09
C LEU A 159 18.29 2.96 -6.21
N LYS A 160 19.05 4.05 -6.37
CA LYS A 160 20.22 4.33 -5.53
C LYS A 160 19.88 4.40 -4.04
N LYS A 161 18.70 4.88 -3.69
CA LYS A 161 18.27 5.05 -2.30
C LYS A 161 17.84 3.73 -1.64
N ILE A 162 17.29 2.81 -2.39
CA ILE A 162 16.84 1.51 -1.85
C ILE A 162 17.96 0.46 -1.82
N LEU A 163 19.05 0.65 -2.59
CA LEU A 163 20.23 -0.22 -2.61
C LEU A 163 21.27 0.14 -1.54
N LYS A 164 21.13 1.28 -0.88
CA LYS A 164 21.90 1.67 0.31
C LYS A 164 21.33 1.08 1.59
#